data_ac99f83883c70158cc6400dd42b3dbb0
#
_entry.id   ac99f83883c70158cc6400dd42b3dbb0
#
_cell.length_a   1.000
_cell.length_b   1.000
_cell.length_c   1.000
_cell.angle_alpha   90.00
_cell.angle_beta   90.00
_cell.angle_gamma   90.00
#
_symmetry.space_group_name_H-M   'P 1'
#
loop_
_entity.id
_entity.type
_entity.pdbx_description
1 polymer ?
#
loop_
_entity_poly.entity_id
_entity_poly.type
_entity_poly.pdbx_seq_one_letter_code
_entity_poly.pdbx_strand_id
1 'polypeptide(L)'
;LDISGAEYQASLSQNNILTPEEFSESIDSDIRSSNESSALVYVHGFNESYEESVIRAAQISYDLSFPGSTFVFSWPARQSSTTYLADSQRAKDSERYFESFMNQILSTTNIRRIYIIAHHLGGRIVSTSLQHMFSIQPNYRDRIREIILIAPDIDTDQFSDFISTEISPLTLYTSENDPSLAVSKQFNTHRLAGDSAEHLLITSKVETINTGTTNLTWS
;
A
#
# COMPACT_ATOMS: atom_id res chain seq x y z
N LEU A 1 -11.23 17.40 25.92
CA LEU A 1 -11.57 15.99 25.85
C LEU A 1 -10.31 15.21 26.24
N ASP A 2 -10.34 14.66 27.43
CA ASP A 2 -9.29 13.78 27.95
C ASP A 2 -9.54 12.38 27.34
N ILE A 3 -8.70 11.97 26.39
CA ILE A 3 -8.71 10.63 25.77
C ILE A 3 -7.58 9.76 26.35
N SER A 4 -7.28 9.94 27.64
CA SER A 4 -6.35 9.06 28.33
C SER A 4 -7.03 7.72 28.62
N GLY A 5 -6.64 6.65 27.92
CA GLY A 5 -6.70 5.28 28.41
C GLY A 5 -7.82 4.35 27.94
N ALA A 6 -8.47 4.60 26.82
CA ALA A 6 -9.25 3.54 26.16
C ALA A 6 -8.38 2.91 25.05
N GLU A 7 -7.78 1.77 25.32
CA GLU A 7 -7.27 0.89 24.27
C GLU A 7 -8.48 0.39 23.47
N TYR A 8 -8.72 1.02 22.32
CA TYR A 8 -9.67 0.48 21.34
C TYR A 8 -9.05 -0.76 20.72
N GLN A 9 -9.37 -1.93 21.22
CA GLN A 9 -9.03 -3.18 20.53
C GLN A 9 -10.01 -3.38 19.38
N ALA A 10 -9.57 -3.00 18.17
CA ALA A 10 -10.28 -3.40 16.96
C ALA A 10 -10.07 -4.91 16.76
N SER A 11 -11.13 -5.61 16.38
CA SER A 11 -11.08 -7.05 16.08
C SER A 11 -11.92 -7.36 14.83
N LEU A 12 -11.46 -8.34 14.06
CA LEU A 12 -12.22 -8.86 12.93
C LEU A 12 -13.37 -9.73 13.44
N SER A 13 -14.60 -9.24 13.29
CA SER A 13 -15.80 -9.93 13.82
C SER A 13 -16.43 -10.94 12.86
N GLN A 14 -16.26 -10.73 11.55
CA GLN A 14 -16.83 -11.58 10.52
C GLN A 14 -15.97 -11.57 9.23
N ASN A 15 -15.87 -12.73 8.60
CA ASN A 15 -15.17 -12.88 7.33
C ASN A 15 -16.05 -13.72 6.40
N ASN A 16 -16.42 -13.15 5.23
CA ASN A 16 -17.20 -13.83 4.19
C ASN A 16 -16.35 -14.01 2.94
N ILE A 17 -16.39 -15.20 2.37
CA ILE A 17 -15.75 -15.46 1.07
C ILE A 17 -16.75 -15.10 -0.01
N LEU A 18 -16.35 -14.23 -0.94
CA LEU A 18 -17.16 -13.80 -2.07
C LEU A 18 -16.56 -14.30 -3.38
N THR A 19 -17.40 -14.59 -4.35
CA THR A 19 -16.96 -14.76 -5.73
C THR A 19 -16.55 -13.41 -6.34
N PRO A 20 -15.81 -13.37 -7.46
CA PRO A 20 -15.48 -12.11 -8.13
C PRO A 20 -16.71 -11.27 -8.50
N GLU A 21 -17.80 -11.91 -8.89
CA GLU A 21 -19.08 -11.27 -9.23
C GLU A 21 -19.70 -10.64 -7.99
N GLU A 22 -19.86 -11.41 -6.91
CA GLU A 22 -20.39 -10.92 -5.62
C GLU A 22 -19.55 -9.78 -5.06
N PHE A 23 -18.22 -9.85 -5.20
CA PHE A 23 -17.31 -8.78 -4.80
C PHE A 23 -17.62 -7.49 -5.59
N SER A 24 -17.76 -7.56 -6.91
CA SER A 24 -18.05 -6.40 -7.74
C SER A 24 -19.45 -5.81 -7.45
N GLU A 25 -20.45 -6.67 -7.23
CA GLU A 25 -21.81 -6.26 -6.87
C GLU A 25 -21.85 -5.58 -5.49
N SER A 26 -21.09 -6.07 -4.53
CA SER A 26 -20.96 -5.45 -3.20
C SER A 26 -20.41 -4.04 -3.30
N ILE A 27 -19.31 -3.84 -4.07
CA ILE A 27 -18.72 -2.53 -4.31
C ILE A 27 -19.73 -1.58 -4.96
N ASP A 28 -20.41 -2.01 -6.02
CA ASP A 28 -21.39 -1.18 -6.71
C ASP A 28 -22.61 -0.86 -5.83
N SER A 29 -22.97 -1.76 -4.91
CA SER A 29 -23.98 -1.50 -3.87
C SER A 29 -23.53 -0.40 -2.92
N ASP A 30 -22.28 -0.45 -2.45
CA ASP A 30 -21.71 0.57 -1.58
C ASP A 30 -21.66 1.93 -2.27
N ILE A 31 -21.25 1.98 -3.54
CA ILE A 31 -21.23 3.21 -4.34
C ILE A 31 -22.64 3.79 -4.47
N ARG A 32 -23.65 2.96 -4.72
CA ARG A 32 -25.04 3.42 -4.82
C ARG A 32 -25.58 3.94 -3.50
N SER A 33 -25.20 3.33 -2.38
CA SER A 33 -25.71 3.71 -1.06
C SER A 33 -25.05 4.97 -0.51
N SER A 34 -23.73 5.14 -0.73
CA SER A 34 -22.97 6.30 -0.25
C SER A 34 -22.91 7.46 -1.25
N ASN A 35 -23.26 7.24 -2.51
CA ASN A 35 -23.02 8.15 -3.63
C ASN A 35 -21.54 8.55 -3.77
N GLU A 36 -20.63 7.67 -3.35
CA GLU A 36 -19.18 7.89 -3.38
C GLU A 36 -18.49 6.79 -4.20
N SER A 37 -17.70 7.20 -5.19
CA SER A 37 -17.02 6.30 -6.13
C SER A 37 -15.51 6.25 -5.93
N SER A 38 -15.04 6.51 -4.72
CA SER A 38 -13.63 6.44 -4.34
C SER A 38 -13.30 5.10 -3.66
N ALA A 39 -12.07 4.66 -3.83
CA ALA A 39 -11.50 3.49 -3.17
C ALA A 39 -10.19 3.86 -2.49
N LEU A 40 -9.99 3.35 -1.29
CA LEU A 40 -8.69 3.28 -0.62
C LEU A 40 -8.20 1.85 -0.67
N VAL A 41 -7.01 1.62 -1.21
CA VAL A 41 -6.36 0.31 -1.26
C VAL A 41 -5.15 0.34 -0.36
N TYR A 42 -5.14 -0.48 0.67
CA TYR A 42 -3.98 -0.67 1.54
C TYR A 42 -3.24 -1.95 1.18
N VAL A 43 -1.92 -1.86 1.03
CA VAL A 43 -1.02 -2.99 0.76
C VAL A 43 0.01 -3.07 1.86
N HIS A 44 -0.13 -4.09 2.70
CA HIS A 44 0.69 -4.22 3.90
C HIS A 44 2.16 -4.54 3.62
N GLY A 45 2.99 -4.32 4.61
CA GLY A 45 4.42 -4.52 4.57
C GLY A 45 4.89 -5.91 4.99
N PHE A 46 6.19 -5.99 5.24
CA PHE A 46 6.85 -7.13 5.85
C PHE A 46 6.37 -7.35 7.29
N ASN A 47 6.30 -8.60 7.71
CA ASN A 47 6.00 -8.99 9.10
C ASN A 47 4.61 -8.57 9.59
N GLU A 48 3.63 -8.41 8.71
CA GLU A 48 2.26 -8.05 9.03
C GLU A 48 1.31 -9.17 8.61
N SER A 49 0.40 -9.58 9.51
CA SER A 49 -0.60 -10.60 9.25
C SER A 49 -1.80 -10.04 8.48
N TYR A 50 -2.66 -10.96 8.01
CA TYR A 50 -3.94 -10.59 7.41
C TYR A 50 -4.82 -9.76 8.37
N GLU A 51 -4.96 -10.22 9.61
CA GLU A 51 -5.80 -9.54 10.61
C GLU A 51 -5.26 -8.13 10.94
N GLU A 52 -3.96 -8.01 11.18
CA GLU A 52 -3.31 -6.71 11.41
C GLU A 52 -3.50 -5.77 10.23
N SER A 53 -3.36 -6.27 9.00
CA SER A 53 -3.54 -5.45 7.80
C SER A 53 -4.97 -4.94 7.63
N VAL A 54 -5.97 -5.75 7.97
CA VAL A 54 -7.39 -5.35 7.93
C VAL A 54 -7.69 -4.30 9.00
N ILE A 55 -7.23 -4.52 10.23
CA ILE A 55 -7.40 -3.57 11.33
C ILE A 55 -6.75 -2.23 10.98
N ARG A 56 -5.53 -2.26 10.46
CA ARG A 56 -4.80 -1.05 10.05
C ARG A 56 -5.50 -0.29 8.94
N ALA A 57 -5.97 -0.96 7.91
CA ALA A 57 -6.73 -0.32 6.84
C ALA A 57 -8.02 0.33 7.36
N ALA A 58 -8.72 -0.34 8.26
CA ALA A 58 -9.91 0.20 8.90
C ALA A 58 -9.58 1.45 9.73
N GLN A 59 -8.48 1.43 10.49
CA GLN A 59 -8.01 2.58 11.27
C GLN A 59 -7.63 3.76 10.36
N ILE A 60 -6.83 3.52 9.31
CA ILE A 60 -6.47 4.55 8.34
C ILE A 60 -7.72 5.18 7.72
N SER A 61 -8.68 4.36 7.30
CA SER A 61 -9.94 4.82 6.73
C SER A 61 -10.74 5.68 7.70
N TYR A 62 -10.80 5.27 8.97
CA TYR A 62 -11.48 6.00 10.02
C TYR A 62 -10.82 7.35 10.33
N ASP A 63 -9.49 7.36 10.51
CA ASP A 63 -8.72 8.56 10.86
C ASP A 63 -8.76 9.60 9.73
N LEU A 64 -8.73 9.15 8.49
CA LEU A 64 -8.88 9.99 7.30
C LEU A 64 -10.34 10.41 7.05
N SER A 65 -11.31 9.87 7.80
CA SER A 65 -12.73 10.01 7.47
C SER A 65 -13.01 9.71 5.99
N PHE A 66 -12.38 8.64 5.47
CA PHE A 66 -12.43 8.32 4.06
C PHE A 66 -13.86 7.94 3.64
N PRO A 67 -14.46 8.64 2.65
CA PRO A 67 -15.89 8.48 2.35
C PRO A 67 -16.21 7.28 1.47
N GLY A 68 -15.21 6.65 0.86
CA GLY A 68 -15.35 5.55 -0.10
C GLY A 68 -15.12 4.16 0.50
N SER A 69 -15.08 3.16 -0.37
CA SER A 69 -14.80 1.78 0.04
C SER A 69 -13.31 1.58 0.34
N THR A 70 -13.01 0.82 1.39
CA THR A 70 -11.64 0.50 1.79
C THR A 70 -11.32 -0.96 1.51
N PHE A 71 -10.21 -1.19 0.85
CA PHE A 71 -9.72 -2.51 0.45
C PHE A 71 -8.36 -2.79 1.05
N VAL A 72 -8.11 -4.05 1.32
CA VAL A 72 -6.80 -4.57 1.70
C VAL A 72 -6.36 -5.59 0.67
N PHE A 73 -5.19 -5.37 0.10
CA PHE A 73 -4.50 -6.44 -0.61
C PHE A 73 -3.53 -7.11 0.37
N SER A 74 -3.95 -8.25 0.91
CA SER A 74 -3.11 -9.03 1.82
C SER A 74 -2.38 -10.13 1.06
N TRP A 75 -1.04 -10.06 1.11
CA TRP A 75 -0.15 -11.04 0.52
C TRP A 75 0.47 -11.93 1.63
N PRO A 76 0.97 -13.16 1.33
CA PRO A 76 1.35 -14.14 2.36
C PRO A 76 2.70 -13.83 3.02
N ALA A 77 2.82 -12.67 3.70
CA ALA A 77 3.95 -12.35 4.56
C ALA A 77 3.99 -13.29 5.78
N ARG A 78 5.18 -13.60 6.26
CA ARG A 78 5.36 -14.34 7.51
C ARG A 78 5.65 -13.36 8.65
N GLN A 79 5.07 -13.64 9.81
CA GLN A 79 5.33 -12.88 11.02
C GLN A 79 6.67 -13.30 11.67
N SER A 80 7.78 -13.03 10.97
CA SER A 80 9.11 -13.34 11.50
C SER A 80 10.18 -12.51 10.79
N SER A 81 10.99 -11.80 11.56
CA SER A 81 12.11 -11.01 11.05
C SER A 81 13.19 -11.84 10.33
N THR A 82 13.25 -13.17 10.60
CA THR A 82 14.23 -14.08 9.98
C THR A 82 13.82 -14.54 8.57
N THR A 83 12.62 -14.22 8.11
CA THR A 83 12.07 -14.69 6.82
C THR A 83 12.13 -13.68 5.70
N TYR A 84 12.86 -12.57 5.87
CA TYR A 84 12.88 -11.45 4.91
C TYR A 84 13.12 -11.90 3.45
N LEU A 85 14.13 -12.73 3.18
CA LEU A 85 14.41 -13.18 1.80
C LEU A 85 13.26 -13.99 1.21
N ALA A 86 12.62 -14.85 2.02
CA ALA A 86 11.48 -15.62 1.59
C ALA A 86 10.25 -14.73 1.37
N ASP A 87 10.06 -13.70 2.20
CA ASP A 87 8.96 -12.76 2.05
C ASP A 87 9.18 -11.80 0.88
N SER A 88 10.43 -11.40 0.62
CA SER A 88 10.78 -10.65 -0.60
C SER A 88 10.41 -11.43 -1.88
N GLN A 89 10.64 -12.76 -1.89
CA GLN A 89 10.20 -13.60 -3.01
C GLN A 89 8.68 -13.73 -3.09
N ARG A 90 7.98 -13.88 -1.94
CA ARG A 90 6.51 -13.92 -1.91
C ARG A 90 5.88 -12.61 -2.36
N ALA A 91 6.47 -11.48 -1.98
CA ALA A 91 6.04 -10.17 -2.48
C ALA A 91 6.10 -10.13 -4.00
N LYS A 92 7.23 -10.56 -4.59
CA LYS A 92 7.38 -10.66 -6.05
C LYS A 92 6.35 -11.60 -6.68
N ASP A 93 6.12 -12.77 -6.10
CA ASP A 93 5.12 -13.74 -6.61
C ASP A 93 3.69 -13.20 -6.48
N SER A 94 3.46 -12.22 -5.59
CA SER A 94 2.16 -11.58 -5.36
C SER A 94 1.84 -10.45 -6.33
N GLU A 95 2.80 -9.93 -7.09
CA GLU A 95 2.60 -8.86 -8.08
C GLU A 95 1.47 -9.19 -9.06
N ARG A 96 1.47 -10.37 -9.64
CA ARG A 96 0.42 -10.83 -10.58
C ARG A 96 -0.97 -10.90 -9.95
N TYR A 97 -1.04 -11.20 -8.65
CA TYR A 97 -2.32 -11.24 -7.93
C TYR A 97 -2.82 -9.84 -7.60
N PHE A 98 -1.90 -8.91 -7.31
CA PHE A 98 -2.25 -7.51 -7.17
C PHE A 98 -2.75 -6.90 -8.47
N GLU A 99 -2.12 -7.22 -9.61
CA GLU A 99 -2.61 -6.83 -10.93
C GLU A 99 -4.01 -7.36 -11.20
N SER A 100 -4.27 -8.65 -10.88
CA SER A 100 -5.58 -9.25 -11.02
C SER A 100 -6.63 -8.57 -10.15
N PHE A 101 -6.30 -8.27 -8.90
CA PHE A 101 -7.15 -7.55 -7.97
C PHE A 101 -7.46 -6.13 -8.47
N MET A 102 -6.44 -5.38 -8.91
CA MET A 102 -6.63 -4.03 -9.46
C MET A 102 -7.44 -4.06 -10.76
N ASN A 103 -7.20 -5.04 -11.64
CA ASN A 103 -8.00 -5.22 -12.84
C ASN A 103 -9.48 -5.51 -12.52
N GLN A 104 -9.76 -6.29 -11.48
CA GLN A 104 -11.14 -6.53 -11.01
C GLN A 104 -11.81 -5.21 -10.62
N ILE A 105 -11.13 -4.38 -9.82
CA ILE A 105 -11.66 -3.06 -9.42
C ILE A 105 -11.83 -2.14 -10.64
N LEU A 106 -10.80 -2.04 -11.49
CA LEU A 106 -10.76 -1.09 -12.58
C LEU A 106 -11.70 -1.43 -13.75
N SER A 107 -11.96 -2.70 -14.01
CA SER A 107 -12.73 -3.14 -15.18
C SER A 107 -14.20 -3.48 -14.87
N THR A 108 -14.50 -3.87 -13.64
CA THR A 108 -15.82 -4.43 -13.29
C THR A 108 -16.63 -3.59 -12.32
N THR A 109 -16.06 -2.52 -11.77
CA THR A 109 -16.75 -1.64 -10.81
C THR A 109 -16.85 -0.21 -11.30
N ASN A 110 -17.77 0.56 -10.68
CA ASN A 110 -17.98 1.98 -10.94
C ASN A 110 -17.06 2.89 -10.11
N ILE A 111 -15.99 2.36 -9.49
CA ILE A 111 -14.98 3.16 -8.79
C ILE A 111 -14.27 4.04 -9.81
N ARG A 112 -14.17 5.33 -9.51
CA ARG A 112 -13.56 6.35 -10.39
C ARG A 112 -12.27 6.95 -9.84
N ARG A 113 -12.06 6.87 -8.53
CA ARG A 113 -10.90 7.46 -7.84
C ARG A 113 -10.30 6.42 -6.90
N ILE A 114 -9.06 6.08 -7.13
CA ILE A 114 -8.33 5.09 -6.33
C ILE A 114 -7.15 5.77 -5.65
N TYR A 115 -7.06 5.61 -4.35
CA TYR A 115 -5.95 6.01 -3.49
C TYR A 115 -5.27 4.73 -3.03
N ILE A 116 -3.95 4.68 -3.13
CA ILE A 116 -3.17 3.48 -2.76
C ILE A 116 -2.20 3.86 -1.66
N ILE A 117 -2.23 3.14 -0.56
CA ILE A 117 -1.24 3.26 0.53
C ILE A 117 -0.50 1.93 0.61
N ALA A 118 0.82 1.97 0.50
CA ALA A 118 1.63 0.76 0.56
C ALA A 118 2.83 0.95 1.49
N HIS A 119 3.08 -0.06 2.33
CA HIS A 119 4.16 -0.07 3.30
C HIS A 119 5.25 -1.08 2.91
N HIS A 120 6.51 -0.69 3.03
CA HIS A 120 7.69 -1.53 2.90
C HIS A 120 7.67 -2.43 1.63
N LEU A 121 7.63 -3.78 1.74
CA LEU A 121 7.53 -4.72 0.60
C LEU A 121 6.22 -4.56 -0.19
N GLY A 122 5.15 -4.07 0.45
CA GLY A 122 3.92 -3.70 -0.26
C GLY A 122 4.15 -2.60 -1.30
N GLY A 123 5.05 -1.66 -1.01
CA GLY A 123 5.47 -0.64 -1.96
C GLY A 123 6.12 -1.23 -3.22
N ARG A 124 6.92 -2.30 -3.07
CA ARG A 124 7.52 -3.02 -4.20
C ARG A 124 6.43 -3.69 -5.06
N ILE A 125 5.47 -4.38 -4.44
CA ILE A 125 4.33 -4.98 -5.16
C ILE A 125 3.60 -3.92 -5.98
N VAL A 126 3.24 -2.79 -5.35
CA VAL A 126 2.48 -1.72 -6.00
C VAL A 126 3.25 -1.11 -7.16
N SER A 127 4.52 -0.73 -6.94
CA SER A 127 5.31 -0.04 -7.97
C SER A 127 5.52 -0.90 -9.22
N THR A 128 5.94 -2.16 -9.04
CA THR A 128 6.17 -3.08 -10.16
C THR A 128 4.87 -3.38 -10.92
N SER A 129 3.81 -3.70 -10.18
CA SER A 129 2.51 -4.04 -10.79
C SER A 129 1.89 -2.87 -11.54
N LEU A 130 1.87 -1.67 -10.96
CA LEU A 130 1.30 -0.50 -11.64
C LEU A 130 2.11 -0.10 -12.87
N GLN A 131 3.43 -0.18 -12.81
CA GLN A 131 4.29 0.07 -13.98
C GLN A 131 3.94 -0.88 -15.13
N HIS A 132 3.77 -2.17 -14.85
CA HIS A 132 3.37 -3.15 -15.84
C HIS A 132 1.94 -2.90 -16.35
N MET A 133 0.98 -2.70 -15.45
CA MET A 133 -0.43 -2.42 -15.83
C MET A 133 -0.55 -1.19 -16.72
N PHE A 134 0.17 -0.11 -16.42
CA PHE A 134 0.11 1.12 -17.20
C PHE A 134 0.82 1.01 -18.55
N SER A 135 1.75 0.07 -18.71
CA SER A 135 2.34 -0.23 -20.01
C SER A 135 1.34 -0.92 -20.95
N ILE A 136 0.41 -1.70 -20.41
CA ILE A 136 -0.63 -2.44 -21.16
C ILE A 136 -1.88 -1.58 -21.36
N GLN A 137 -2.31 -0.90 -20.30
CA GLN A 137 -3.54 -0.08 -20.28
C GLN A 137 -3.26 1.31 -19.67
N PRO A 138 -2.73 2.25 -20.45
CA PRO A 138 -2.33 3.58 -19.97
C PRO A 138 -3.47 4.40 -19.35
N ASN A 139 -4.71 4.18 -19.77
CA ASN A 139 -5.90 4.87 -19.26
C ASN A 139 -6.25 4.52 -17.80
N TYR A 140 -5.69 3.47 -17.24
CA TYR A 140 -5.87 3.16 -15.83
C TYR A 140 -5.27 4.21 -14.91
N ARG A 141 -4.24 4.94 -15.37
CA ARG A 141 -3.65 6.07 -14.63
C ARG A 141 -4.67 7.13 -14.25
N ASP A 142 -5.62 7.42 -15.12
CA ASP A 142 -6.60 8.48 -14.91
C ASP A 142 -7.50 8.23 -13.68
N ARG A 143 -7.58 6.98 -13.25
CA ARG A 143 -8.36 6.57 -12.08
C ARG A 143 -7.53 6.51 -10.80
N ILE A 144 -6.20 6.46 -10.87
CA ILE A 144 -5.32 6.53 -9.70
C ILE A 144 -5.15 8.00 -9.32
N ARG A 145 -5.58 8.36 -8.13
CA ARG A 145 -5.56 9.74 -7.64
C ARG A 145 -4.32 10.06 -6.83
N GLU A 146 -3.87 9.09 -6.06
CA GLU A 146 -2.67 9.24 -5.27
C GLU A 146 -2.09 7.88 -4.91
N ILE A 147 -0.78 7.82 -4.86
CA ILE A 147 -0.03 6.69 -4.35
C ILE A 147 0.82 7.20 -3.20
N ILE A 148 0.64 6.61 -2.03
CA ILE A 148 1.41 6.92 -0.83
C ILE A 148 2.28 5.71 -0.51
N LEU A 149 3.59 5.88 -0.61
CA LEU A 149 4.56 4.86 -0.27
C LEU A 149 5.21 5.19 1.07
N ILE A 150 5.10 4.28 2.04
CA ILE A 150 5.60 4.46 3.40
C ILE A 150 6.80 3.55 3.59
N ALA A 151 7.97 4.16 3.82
CA ALA A 151 9.24 3.46 4.00
C ALA A 151 9.42 2.30 2.98
N PRO A 152 9.21 2.54 1.66
CA PRO A 152 9.18 1.46 0.68
C PRO A 152 10.54 0.78 0.55
N ASP A 153 10.52 -0.54 0.55
CA ASP A 153 11.66 -1.39 0.26
C ASP A 153 11.84 -1.55 -1.25
N ILE A 154 12.20 -0.47 -1.91
CA ILE A 154 12.40 -0.39 -3.35
C ILE A 154 13.80 0.17 -3.61
N ASP A 155 14.57 -0.50 -4.47
CA ASP A 155 15.84 0.02 -4.95
C ASP A 155 15.65 1.39 -5.62
N THR A 156 16.59 2.33 -5.40
CA THR A 156 16.46 3.70 -5.90
C THR A 156 16.42 3.78 -7.42
N ASP A 157 17.09 2.87 -8.13
CA ASP A 157 17.07 2.85 -9.59
C ASP A 157 15.70 2.33 -10.08
N GLN A 158 15.17 1.27 -9.46
CA GLN A 158 13.81 0.77 -9.73
C GLN A 158 12.75 1.84 -9.40
N PHE A 159 12.94 2.58 -8.30
CA PHE A 159 12.04 3.67 -7.97
C PHE A 159 12.11 4.81 -9.00
N SER A 160 13.30 5.13 -9.49
CA SER A 160 13.49 6.13 -10.55
C SER A 160 12.80 5.73 -11.85
N ASP A 161 12.88 4.44 -12.23
CA ASP A 161 12.15 3.89 -13.36
C ASP A 161 10.63 3.99 -13.16
N PHE A 162 10.14 3.66 -11.96
CA PHE A 162 8.73 3.75 -11.63
C PHE A 162 8.20 5.19 -11.79
N ILE A 163 8.86 6.20 -11.20
CA ILE A 163 8.42 7.59 -11.30
C ILE A 163 8.59 8.18 -12.70
N SER A 164 9.39 7.56 -13.58
CA SER A 164 9.52 7.98 -14.96
C SER A 164 8.28 7.70 -15.80
N THR A 165 7.41 6.80 -15.33
CA THR A 165 6.19 6.40 -16.05
C THR A 165 5.02 7.38 -15.90
N GLU A 166 5.28 8.62 -15.47
CA GLU A 166 4.27 9.68 -15.29
C GLU A 166 3.08 9.25 -14.42
N ILE A 167 3.41 8.66 -13.29
CA ILE A 167 2.40 8.27 -12.30
C ILE A 167 1.91 9.53 -11.59
N SER A 168 0.60 9.64 -11.44
CA SER A 168 -0.14 10.69 -10.71
C SER A 168 0.36 10.92 -9.31
N PRO A 169 -0.13 11.95 -8.61
CA PRO A 169 0.52 12.36 -7.36
C PRO A 169 1.05 11.19 -6.56
N LEU A 170 2.34 11.24 -6.27
CA LEU A 170 3.06 10.22 -5.53
C LEU A 170 3.69 10.88 -4.31
N THR A 171 3.31 10.43 -3.13
CA THR A 171 3.90 10.84 -1.85
C THR A 171 4.78 9.73 -1.31
N LEU A 172 6.02 10.07 -1.00
CA LEU A 172 7.03 9.17 -0.44
C LEU A 172 7.33 9.57 1.01
N TYR A 173 6.91 8.74 1.96
CA TYR A 173 7.36 8.85 3.34
C TYR A 173 8.64 8.04 3.53
N THR A 174 9.72 8.71 3.96
CA THR A 174 11.00 8.09 4.23
C THR A 174 11.29 8.06 5.72
N SER A 175 12.02 7.05 6.18
CA SER A 175 12.42 6.92 7.58
C SER A 175 13.85 6.38 7.68
N GLU A 176 14.67 6.93 8.57
CA GLU A 176 15.99 6.39 8.89
C GLU A 176 15.94 5.27 9.93
N ASN A 177 14.84 5.20 10.70
CA ASN A 177 14.67 4.30 11.84
C ASN A 177 13.57 3.25 11.65
N ASP A 178 13.09 3.03 10.41
CA ASP A 178 12.10 1.99 10.16
C ASP A 178 12.69 0.59 10.41
N PRO A 179 12.08 -0.21 11.32
CA PRO A 179 12.61 -1.53 11.68
C PRO A 179 12.62 -2.51 10.51
N SER A 180 11.67 -2.41 9.60
CA SER A 180 11.57 -3.30 8.43
C SER A 180 12.67 -2.99 7.42
N LEU A 181 12.97 -1.70 7.19
CA LEU A 181 14.11 -1.29 6.36
C LEU A 181 15.44 -1.68 6.99
N ALA A 182 15.55 -1.63 8.33
CA ALA A 182 16.76 -2.08 9.03
C ALA A 182 17.04 -3.58 8.79
N VAL A 183 15.99 -4.41 8.71
CA VAL A 183 16.12 -5.82 8.32
C VAL A 183 16.51 -5.93 6.85
N SER A 184 15.84 -5.21 5.96
CA SER A 184 16.13 -5.21 4.53
C SER A 184 17.56 -4.89 4.20
N LYS A 185 18.13 -3.86 4.84
CA LYS A 185 19.54 -3.42 4.65
C LYS A 185 20.58 -4.49 5.00
N GLN A 186 20.24 -5.51 5.78
CA GLN A 186 21.16 -6.62 6.06
C GLN A 186 21.33 -7.56 4.85
N PHE A 187 20.37 -7.55 3.93
CA PHE A 187 20.34 -8.44 2.76
C PHE A 187 20.53 -7.69 1.42
N ASN A 188 20.27 -6.38 1.41
CA ASN A 188 20.40 -5.53 0.23
C ASN A 188 21.62 -4.64 0.33
N THR A 189 22.43 -4.60 -0.74
CA THR A 189 23.57 -3.69 -0.88
C THR A 189 23.20 -2.39 -1.61
N HIS A 190 21.96 -2.31 -2.12
CA HIS A 190 21.45 -1.15 -2.84
C HIS A 190 20.79 -0.16 -1.89
N ARG A 191 20.77 1.10 -2.32
CA ARG A 191 20.01 2.13 -1.60
C ARG A 191 18.52 1.90 -1.78
N LEU A 192 17.79 2.12 -0.70
CA LEU A 192 16.33 1.98 -0.70
C LEU A 192 15.66 3.36 -0.73
N ALA A 193 14.66 3.51 -1.57
CA ALA A 193 13.93 4.76 -1.71
C ALA A 193 13.24 5.21 -0.41
N GLY A 194 12.88 4.26 0.45
CA GLY A 194 12.28 4.53 1.76
C GLY A 194 13.26 4.93 2.86
N ASP A 195 14.58 4.78 2.65
CA ASP A 195 15.60 5.06 3.64
C ASP A 195 16.13 6.51 3.51
N SER A 196 16.02 7.28 4.58
CA SER A 196 16.50 8.67 4.62
C SER A 196 17.84 8.83 5.36
N ALA A 197 18.45 7.73 5.87
CA ALA A 197 19.65 7.81 6.72
C ALA A 197 20.87 8.41 5.99
N GLU A 198 21.10 8.04 4.74
CA GLU A 198 22.25 8.51 3.98
C GLU A 198 21.90 9.60 2.97
N HIS A 199 20.80 9.45 2.24
CA HIS A 199 20.36 10.38 1.22
C HIS A 199 18.85 10.38 1.07
N LEU A 200 18.26 11.53 1.33
CA LEU A 200 16.85 11.78 1.02
C LEU A 200 16.67 11.89 -0.50
N LEU A 201 15.75 11.10 -1.04
CA LEU A 201 15.41 11.16 -2.46
C LEU A 201 14.48 12.36 -2.69
N ILE A 202 15.00 13.39 -3.37
CA ILE A 202 14.25 14.60 -3.71
C ILE A 202 14.17 14.71 -5.22
N THR A 203 12.97 14.79 -5.74
CA THR A 203 12.70 14.98 -7.17
C THR A 203 11.43 15.82 -7.35
N SER A 204 11.32 16.54 -8.45
CA SER A 204 10.13 17.34 -8.79
C SER A 204 8.87 16.51 -9.06
N LYS A 205 9.01 15.19 -9.20
CA LYS A 205 7.91 14.27 -9.52
C LYS A 205 7.25 13.63 -8.31
N VAL A 206 7.85 13.77 -7.13
CA VAL A 206 7.43 13.08 -5.91
C VAL A 206 7.44 14.04 -4.74
N GLU A 207 6.35 14.10 -3.98
CA GLU A 207 6.36 14.76 -2.69
C GLU A 207 7.05 13.85 -1.68
N THR A 208 8.24 14.26 -1.20
CA THR A 208 9.01 13.47 -0.23
C THR A 208 8.85 14.07 1.16
N ILE A 209 8.38 13.25 2.10
CA ILE A 209 8.20 13.59 3.50
C ILE A 209 9.18 12.75 4.32
N ASN A 210 10.18 13.41 4.89
CA ASN A 210 11.10 12.76 5.82
C ASN A 210 10.49 12.74 7.22
N THR A 211 10.20 11.56 7.72
CA THR A 211 9.69 11.38 9.09
C THR A 211 10.82 11.41 10.14
N GLY A 212 12.08 11.48 9.70
CA GLY A 212 13.26 11.66 10.52
C GLY A 212 13.39 10.62 11.63
N THR A 213 13.60 11.12 12.84
CA THR A 213 13.73 10.28 14.05
C THR A 213 12.38 9.81 14.61
N THR A 214 11.26 10.16 13.97
CA THR A 214 9.96 9.68 14.40
C THR A 214 9.92 8.18 14.14
N ASN A 215 9.90 7.40 15.18
CA ASN A 215 9.60 5.98 15.06
C ASN A 215 8.17 5.85 14.52
N LEU A 216 8.04 5.51 13.26
CA LEU A 216 6.77 5.03 12.70
C LEU A 216 6.53 3.63 13.28
N THR A 217 6.52 3.53 14.60
CA THR A 217 6.06 2.30 15.25
C THR A 217 4.57 2.25 15.05
N TRP A 218 4.19 1.48 14.10
CA TRP A 218 2.83 1.04 13.91
C TRP A 218 2.54 0.01 15.01
N SER A 219 2.34 0.49 16.24
CA SER A 219 1.86 -0.34 17.36
C SER A 219 0.35 -0.44 17.34
#